data_2372a6d899b34419b5cf4d275ae1aa8b
#
_entry.id   2372a6d899b34419b5cf4d275ae1aa8b
#
_cell.length_a   1.000
_cell.length_b   1.000
_cell.length_c   1.000
_cell.angle_alpha   90.00
_cell.angle_beta   90.00
_cell.angle_gamma   90.00
#
_symmetry.space_group_name_H-M   'P 1'
#
loop_
_entity.id
_entity.type
_entity.pdbx_description
1 polymer ?
#
loop_
_entity_poly.entity_id
_entity_poly.type
_entity_poly.pdbx_seq_one_letter_code
_entity_poly.pdbx_strand_id
1 'polypeptide(L)'
;QDFLRAIKVALDKPADDPSLPFNLDFIYGSVEVSESTRFLPLDGQQRLTTLFLLHWYLAWVDGQWERFADIFMAGGKSRFFYSVRPSSNEFFDALIGFSPNDAPENVVRLSDLITDQPWYFRSWRLDPTIQSALFMLDAIHACFAASANLFDRLVSDSQPAITFQLLDLENFGLSDDL
;
A
#
# COMPACT_ATOMS: atom_id res chain seq x y z
N GLN A 1 14.35 -3.74 -2.45
CA GLN A 1 14.97 -2.62 -1.71
C GLN A 1 15.15 -1.38 -2.58
N ASP A 2 15.53 -1.51 -3.85
CA ASP A 2 15.75 -0.36 -4.74
C ASP A 2 14.48 0.44 -5.02
N PHE A 3 13.33 -0.25 -5.14
CA PHE A 3 12.02 0.38 -5.34
C PHE A 3 11.62 1.30 -4.16
N LEU A 4 11.74 0.81 -2.92
CA LEU A 4 11.43 1.62 -1.73
C LEU A 4 12.39 2.81 -1.58
N ARG A 5 13.67 2.63 -1.90
CA ARG A 5 14.66 3.72 -1.87
C ARG A 5 14.34 4.79 -2.91
N ALA A 6 13.94 4.40 -4.12
CA ALA A 6 13.57 5.35 -5.16
C ALA A 6 12.34 6.18 -4.76
N ILE A 7 11.32 5.54 -4.17
CA ILE A 7 10.15 6.24 -3.61
C ILE A 7 10.56 7.19 -2.50
N LYS A 8 11.41 6.73 -1.56
CA LYS A 8 11.90 7.58 -0.46
C LYS A 8 12.61 8.82 -0.98
N VAL A 9 13.51 8.66 -1.94
CA VAL A 9 14.22 9.79 -2.57
C VAL A 9 13.23 10.78 -3.19
N ALA A 10 12.18 10.31 -3.85
CA ALA A 10 11.15 11.18 -4.42
C ALA A 10 10.34 11.92 -3.35
N LEU A 11 9.97 11.22 -2.26
CA LEU A 11 9.22 11.81 -1.15
C LEU A 11 10.04 12.83 -0.35
N ASP A 12 11.36 12.63 -0.22
CA ASP A 12 12.26 13.52 0.51
C ASP A 12 12.59 14.82 -0.27
N LYS A 13 12.29 14.88 -1.59
CA LYS A 13 12.52 16.07 -2.40
C LYS A 13 11.51 17.18 -2.09
N PRO A 14 11.88 18.46 -2.27
CA PRO A 14 10.92 19.57 -2.25
C PRO A 14 9.79 19.35 -3.25
N ALA A 15 8.59 19.86 -2.95
CA ALA A 15 7.41 19.66 -3.78
C ALA A 15 7.53 20.25 -5.19
N ASP A 16 8.34 21.30 -5.33
CA ASP A 16 8.63 22.03 -6.58
C ASP A 16 9.88 21.51 -7.32
N ASP A 17 10.46 20.39 -6.89
CA ASP A 17 11.62 19.80 -7.58
C ASP A 17 11.24 19.39 -9.01
N PRO A 18 11.98 19.86 -10.04
CA PRO A 18 11.64 19.64 -11.44
C PRO A 18 11.74 18.18 -11.91
N SER A 19 12.34 17.31 -11.10
CA SER A 19 12.40 15.87 -11.38
C SER A 19 11.17 15.09 -10.86
N LEU A 20 10.23 15.76 -10.20
CA LEU A 20 8.97 15.18 -9.76
C LEU A 20 7.86 15.42 -10.81
N PRO A 21 6.85 14.54 -10.87
CA PRO A 21 6.71 13.31 -10.10
C PRO A 21 7.63 12.18 -10.59
N PHE A 22 8.08 11.34 -9.68
CA PHE A 22 8.77 10.10 -10.04
C PHE A 22 7.77 9.08 -10.60
N ASN A 23 7.97 8.66 -11.86
CA ASN A 23 7.07 7.74 -12.54
C ASN A 23 7.43 6.28 -12.21
N LEU A 24 6.45 5.54 -11.68
CA LEU A 24 6.55 4.11 -11.33
C LEU A 24 6.19 3.18 -12.49
N ASP A 25 6.24 3.67 -13.73
CA ASP A 25 5.84 2.95 -14.95
C ASP A 25 4.34 2.61 -15.02
N PHE A 26 4.02 1.64 -15.89
CA PHE A 26 2.63 1.25 -16.16
C PHE A 26 2.13 0.20 -15.16
N ILE A 27 0.86 0.32 -14.83
CA ILE A 27 0.04 -0.74 -14.22
C ILE A 27 -1.11 -0.99 -15.19
N TYR A 28 -1.31 -2.21 -15.60
CA TYR A 28 -2.40 -2.54 -16.52
C TYR A 28 -3.33 -3.61 -15.96
N GLY A 29 -4.59 -3.49 -16.34
CA GLY A 29 -5.68 -4.32 -15.85
C GLY A 29 -6.99 -3.93 -16.50
N SER A 30 -8.09 -4.38 -15.93
CA SER A 30 -9.44 -4.04 -16.36
C SER A 30 -10.17 -3.21 -15.31
N VAL A 31 -11.11 -2.38 -15.74
CA VAL A 31 -11.98 -1.59 -14.88
C VAL A 31 -13.37 -2.21 -14.88
N GLU A 32 -13.74 -2.86 -13.80
CA GLU A 32 -15.10 -3.33 -13.61
C GLU A 32 -15.99 -2.22 -13.07
N VAL A 33 -17.08 -1.93 -13.76
CA VAL A 33 -18.12 -1.00 -13.33
C VAL A 33 -19.35 -1.80 -12.91
N SER A 34 -19.56 -1.95 -11.59
CA SER A 34 -20.75 -2.56 -11.01
C SER A 34 -21.43 -1.56 -10.05
N GLU A 35 -21.79 -1.96 -8.85
CA GLU A 35 -22.23 -1.05 -7.79
C GLU A 35 -21.10 -0.10 -7.31
N SER A 36 -19.85 -0.50 -7.53
CA SER A 36 -18.65 0.31 -7.31
C SER A 36 -17.66 0.09 -8.45
N THR A 37 -16.94 1.14 -8.83
CA THR A 37 -15.83 1.01 -9.80
C THR A 37 -14.66 0.32 -9.12
N ARG A 38 -14.17 -0.77 -9.75
CA ARG A 38 -13.02 -1.55 -9.27
C ARG A 38 -11.99 -1.65 -10.36
N PHE A 39 -10.74 -1.51 -10.02
CA PHE A 39 -9.63 -1.80 -10.90
C PHE A 39 -9.03 -3.16 -10.55
N LEU A 40 -8.96 -4.06 -11.54
CA LEU A 40 -8.39 -5.41 -11.41
C LEU A 40 -7.05 -5.44 -12.15
N PRO A 41 -5.91 -5.32 -11.44
CA PRO A 41 -4.62 -5.33 -12.09
C PRO A 41 -4.25 -6.73 -12.56
N LEU A 42 -3.81 -6.84 -13.83
CA LEU A 42 -3.16 -8.03 -14.38
C LEU A 42 -1.66 -8.02 -14.09
N ASP A 43 -1.03 -6.85 -14.13
CA ASP A 43 0.36 -6.65 -13.72
C ASP A 43 0.49 -5.49 -12.73
N GLY A 44 1.63 -5.45 -12.03
CA GLY A 44 1.91 -4.42 -11.04
C GLY A 44 1.30 -4.69 -9.65
N GLN A 45 0.68 -5.85 -9.42
CA GLN A 45 0.06 -6.21 -8.14
C GLN A 45 1.02 -6.05 -6.96
N GLN A 46 2.29 -6.46 -7.10
CA GLN A 46 3.30 -6.32 -6.05
C GLN A 46 3.62 -4.83 -5.76
N ARG A 47 3.66 -3.99 -6.79
CA ARG A 47 3.87 -2.54 -6.64
C ARG A 47 2.69 -1.89 -5.92
N LEU A 48 1.46 -2.24 -6.30
CA LEU A 48 0.24 -1.75 -5.62
C LEU A 48 0.18 -2.21 -4.16
N THR A 49 0.50 -3.46 -3.88
CA THR A 49 0.58 -3.98 -2.51
C THR A 49 1.61 -3.18 -1.69
N THR A 50 2.80 -2.97 -2.25
CA THR A 50 3.85 -2.20 -1.58
C THR A 50 3.42 -0.76 -1.31
N LEU A 51 2.77 -0.11 -2.28
CA LEU A 51 2.25 1.25 -2.10
C LEU A 51 1.16 1.30 -1.03
N PHE A 52 0.22 0.35 -1.04
CA PHE A 52 -0.82 0.27 0.00
C PHE A 52 -0.22 0.13 1.40
N LEU A 53 0.74 -0.79 1.58
CA LEU A 53 1.44 -0.98 2.85
C LEU A 53 2.26 0.26 3.26
N LEU A 54 2.84 0.96 2.30
CA LEU A 54 3.56 2.21 2.55
C LEU A 54 2.61 3.32 3.04
N HIS A 55 1.41 3.46 2.45
CA HIS A 55 0.41 4.41 2.92
C HIS A 55 -0.02 4.10 4.37
N TRP A 56 -0.30 2.83 4.67
CA TRP A 56 -0.62 2.39 6.02
C TRP A 56 0.50 2.74 7.01
N TYR A 57 1.74 2.43 6.63
CA TYR A 57 2.91 2.66 7.46
C TYR A 57 3.15 4.16 7.74
N LEU A 58 3.13 5.00 6.71
CA LEU A 58 3.35 6.43 6.85
C LEU A 58 2.21 7.12 7.61
N ALA A 59 0.97 6.65 7.44
CA ALA A 59 -0.16 7.14 8.23
C ALA A 59 0.03 6.88 9.74
N TRP A 60 0.59 5.72 10.10
CA TRP A 60 0.94 5.43 11.48
C TRP A 60 2.07 6.35 11.97
N VAL A 61 3.18 6.43 11.25
CA VAL A 61 4.37 7.23 11.62
C VAL A 61 4.02 8.72 11.78
N ASP A 62 3.19 9.25 10.89
CA ASP A 62 2.81 10.67 10.85
C ASP A 62 1.54 10.99 11.65
N GLY A 63 0.93 10.00 12.32
CA GLY A 63 -0.31 10.19 13.08
C GLY A 63 -1.53 10.59 12.23
N GLN A 64 -1.56 10.21 10.94
CA GLN A 64 -2.58 10.58 9.95
C GLN A 64 -3.63 9.47 9.74
N TRP A 65 -3.97 8.75 10.81
CA TRP A 65 -4.82 7.57 10.74
C TRP A 65 -6.23 7.85 10.23
N GLU A 66 -6.85 8.93 10.66
CA GLU A 66 -8.19 9.31 10.21
C GLU A 66 -8.21 9.54 8.69
N ARG A 67 -7.24 10.29 8.18
CA ARG A 67 -7.12 10.54 6.74
C ARG A 67 -6.83 9.27 5.93
N PHE A 68 -6.02 8.37 6.47
CA PHE A 68 -5.80 7.05 5.86
C PHE A 68 -7.11 6.27 5.78
N ALA A 69 -7.90 6.23 6.87
CA ALA A 69 -9.17 5.54 6.92
C ALA A 69 -10.14 6.08 5.87
N ASP A 70 -10.26 7.41 5.73
CA ASP A 70 -11.12 8.05 4.72
C ASP A 70 -10.75 7.66 3.29
N ILE A 71 -9.45 7.51 2.98
CA ILE A 71 -8.97 7.19 1.65
C ILE A 71 -9.07 5.68 1.37
N PHE A 72 -8.67 4.83 2.33
CA PHE A 72 -8.42 3.41 2.09
C PHE A 72 -9.48 2.45 2.67
N MET A 73 -10.48 2.97 3.39
CA MET A 73 -11.56 2.16 3.95
C MET A 73 -12.91 2.50 3.33
N ALA A 74 -13.79 1.50 3.27
CA ALA A 74 -15.21 1.66 2.94
C ALA A 74 -16.03 0.64 3.74
N GLY A 75 -17.00 1.11 4.52
CA GLY A 75 -17.85 0.22 5.32
C GLY A 75 -17.09 -0.65 6.32
N GLY A 76 -15.96 -0.15 6.86
CA GLY A 76 -15.11 -0.88 7.80
C GLY A 76 -14.19 -1.94 7.15
N LYS A 77 -14.10 -1.96 5.83
CA LYS A 77 -13.26 -2.88 5.07
C LYS A 77 -12.23 -2.14 4.23
N SER A 78 -11.17 -2.84 3.85
CA SER A 78 -10.15 -2.34 2.95
C SER A 78 -10.72 -2.12 1.54
N ARG A 79 -10.39 -0.99 0.92
CA ARG A 79 -10.58 -0.79 -0.52
C ARG A 79 -9.55 -1.56 -1.34
N PHE A 80 -8.44 -1.96 -0.74
CA PHE A 80 -7.45 -2.84 -1.34
C PHE A 80 -7.79 -4.29 -0.98
N PHE A 81 -7.98 -5.14 -1.99
CA PHE A 81 -8.36 -6.54 -1.80
C PHE A 81 -7.81 -7.45 -2.92
N TYR A 82 -7.78 -8.74 -2.67
CA TYR A 82 -7.47 -9.78 -3.65
C TYR A 82 -8.73 -10.53 -4.03
N SER A 83 -9.07 -10.60 -5.32
CA SER A 83 -10.32 -11.24 -5.79
C SER A 83 -10.44 -12.72 -5.44
N VAL A 84 -9.33 -13.43 -5.35
CA VAL A 84 -9.30 -14.90 -5.18
C VAL A 84 -8.55 -15.38 -3.92
N ARG A 85 -8.33 -14.50 -2.92
CA ARG A 85 -7.56 -14.83 -1.72
C ARG A 85 -8.29 -14.36 -0.45
N PRO A 86 -9.29 -15.11 0.05
CA PRO A 86 -10.08 -14.72 1.22
C PRO A 86 -9.23 -14.46 2.47
N SER A 87 -8.26 -15.32 2.77
CA SER A 87 -7.38 -15.17 3.95
C SER A 87 -6.54 -13.90 3.90
N SER A 88 -6.05 -13.54 2.70
CA SER A 88 -5.33 -12.29 2.51
C SER A 88 -6.25 -11.08 2.73
N ASN A 89 -7.50 -11.13 2.25
CA ASN A 89 -8.48 -10.06 2.48
C ASN A 89 -8.80 -9.88 3.96
N GLU A 90 -9.03 -10.98 4.69
CA GLU A 90 -9.22 -10.93 6.14
C GLU A 90 -8.03 -10.28 6.86
N PHE A 91 -6.81 -10.61 6.45
CA PHE A 91 -5.60 -10.00 6.99
C PHE A 91 -5.54 -8.49 6.70
N PHE A 92 -5.80 -8.07 5.46
CA PHE A 92 -5.76 -6.64 5.11
C PHE A 92 -6.90 -5.87 5.79
N ASP A 93 -8.10 -6.44 5.93
CA ASP A 93 -9.19 -5.85 6.69
C ASP A 93 -8.83 -5.67 8.18
N ALA A 94 -8.16 -6.65 8.77
CA ALA A 94 -7.68 -6.54 10.14
C ALA A 94 -6.53 -5.51 10.28
N LEU A 95 -5.59 -5.50 9.33
CA LEU A 95 -4.46 -4.57 9.32
C LEU A 95 -4.89 -3.11 9.27
N ILE A 96 -5.88 -2.77 8.41
CA ILE A 96 -6.37 -1.38 8.32
C ILE A 96 -7.11 -0.93 9.58
N GLY A 97 -7.65 -1.86 10.36
CA GLY A 97 -8.24 -1.56 11.68
C GLY A 97 -7.21 -1.40 12.80
N PHE A 98 -5.95 -1.67 12.52
CA PHE A 98 -4.87 -1.67 13.51
C PHE A 98 -3.92 -0.49 13.32
N SER A 99 -3.86 0.39 14.30
CA SER A 99 -2.83 1.41 14.44
C SER A 99 -1.94 1.04 15.62
N PRO A 100 -0.62 0.81 15.42
CA PRO A 100 0.28 0.50 16.53
C PRO A 100 0.30 1.63 17.57
N ASN A 101 0.32 1.25 18.85
CA ASN A 101 0.45 2.22 19.96
C ASN A 101 1.91 2.59 20.24
N ASP A 102 2.84 1.72 19.83
CA ASP A 102 4.26 1.95 20.03
C ASP A 102 4.77 3.03 19.05
N ALA A 103 5.72 3.82 19.52
CA ALA A 103 6.42 4.74 18.64
C ALA A 103 7.32 3.94 17.68
N PRO A 104 7.43 4.35 16.39
CA PRO A 104 8.16 3.60 15.37
C PRO A 104 9.61 3.26 15.76
N GLU A 105 10.29 4.17 16.46
CA GLU A 105 11.66 3.98 16.94
C GLU A 105 11.83 2.87 17.98
N ASN A 106 10.76 2.44 18.64
CA ASN A 106 10.74 1.36 19.61
C ASN A 106 10.47 -0.01 19.00
N VAL A 107 10.08 -0.04 17.72
CA VAL A 107 9.77 -1.28 16.99
C VAL A 107 11.01 -1.77 16.27
N VAL A 108 11.47 -2.98 16.59
CA VAL A 108 12.62 -3.60 15.92
C VAL A 108 12.20 -4.26 14.61
N ARG A 109 11.09 -5.00 14.64
CA ARG A 109 10.50 -5.65 13.48
C ARG A 109 8.99 -5.46 13.52
N LEU A 110 8.45 -4.89 12.47
CA LEU A 110 7.02 -4.62 12.38
C LEU A 110 6.20 -5.91 12.20
N SER A 111 6.79 -6.90 11.52
CA SER A 111 6.18 -8.22 11.39
C SER A 111 5.97 -8.90 12.74
N ASP A 112 6.90 -8.79 13.69
CA ASP A 112 6.76 -9.35 15.03
C ASP A 112 5.62 -8.65 15.79
N LEU A 113 5.60 -7.31 15.75
CA LEU A 113 4.53 -6.53 16.38
C LEU A 113 3.14 -6.93 15.86
N ILE A 114 3.00 -7.15 14.55
CA ILE A 114 1.73 -7.54 13.93
C ILE A 114 1.35 -8.99 14.28
N THR A 115 2.30 -9.92 14.21
CA THR A 115 2.02 -11.34 14.48
C THR A 115 1.71 -11.64 15.94
N ASP A 116 2.09 -10.75 16.86
CA ASP A 116 1.79 -10.84 18.28
C ASP A 116 0.41 -10.25 18.64
N GLN A 117 -0.30 -9.64 17.69
CA GLN A 117 -1.62 -9.08 17.95
C GLN A 117 -2.69 -10.17 18.12
N PRO A 118 -3.68 -9.96 19.00
CA PRO A 118 -4.77 -10.92 19.23
C PRO A 118 -5.62 -11.22 17.98
N TRP A 119 -5.66 -10.31 17.02
CA TRP A 119 -6.40 -10.46 15.76
C TRP A 119 -5.64 -11.25 14.71
N TYR A 120 -4.34 -11.54 14.90
CA TYR A 120 -3.54 -12.28 13.94
C TYR A 120 -3.79 -13.79 14.05
N PHE A 121 -4.36 -14.41 13.01
CA PHE A 121 -4.63 -15.84 12.99
C PHE A 121 -3.39 -16.66 12.66
N ARG A 122 -3.14 -17.73 13.41
CA ARG A 122 -1.98 -18.63 13.16
C ARG A 122 -1.98 -19.27 11.78
N SER A 123 -3.17 -19.53 11.21
CA SER A 123 -3.33 -20.08 9.85
C SER A 123 -2.74 -19.16 8.77
N TRP A 124 -2.69 -17.85 9.01
CA TRP A 124 -2.11 -16.87 8.08
C TRP A 124 -0.61 -17.03 7.88
N ARG A 125 0.08 -17.71 8.76
CA ARG A 125 1.51 -18.06 8.59
C ARG A 125 1.76 -18.95 7.36
N LEU A 126 0.74 -19.63 6.86
CA LEU A 126 0.82 -20.48 5.67
C LEU A 126 0.43 -19.76 4.38
N ASP A 127 -0.09 -18.53 4.47
CA ASP A 127 -0.46 -17.73 3.29
C ASP A 127 0.75 -16.96 2.76
N PRO A 128 1.25 -17.28 1.55
CA PRO A 128 2.45 -16.65 1.00
C PRO A 128 2.27 -15.15 0.74
N THR A 129 1.04 -14.69 0.47
CA THR A 129 0.73 -13.27 0.27
C THR A 129 0.88 -12.50 1.57
N ILE A 130 0.35 -13.05 2.68
CA ILE A 130 0.48 -12.43 4.01
C ILE A 130 1.95 -12.42 4.45
N GLN A 131 2.68 -13.53 4.23
CA GLN A 131 4.12 -13.55 4.55
C GLN A 131 4.92 -12.53 3.74
N SER A 132 4.59 -12.37 2.46
CA SER A 132 5.21 -11.33 1.62
C SER A 132 4.87 -9.92 2.09
N ALA A 133 3.63 -9.69 2.54
CA ALA A 133 3.21 -8.39 3.09
C ALA A 133 3.96 -8.06 4.39
N LEU A 134 4.11 -9.03 5.30
CA LEU A 134 4.88 -8.86 6.55
C LEU A 134 6.35 -8.56 6.26
N PHE A 135 6.97 -9.30 5.35
CA PHE A 135 8.35 -9.03 4.90
C PHE A 135 8.50 -7.64 4.29
N MET A 136 7.51 -7.20 3.48
CA MET A 136 7.51 -5.87 2.89
C MET A 136 7.35 -4.78 3.95
N LEU A 137 6.53 -4.98 4.98
CA LEU A 137 6.37 -4.06 6.10
C LEU A 137 7.68 -3.90 6.90
N ASP A 138 8.43 -4.98 7.12
CA ASP A 138 9.77 -4.91 7.73
C ASP A 138 10.73 -4.09 6.86
N ALA A 139 10.68 -4.27 5.53
CA ALA A 139 11.52 -3.51 4.60
C ALA A 139 11.14 -2.03 4.54
N ILE A 140 9.84 -1.71 4.59
CA ILE A 140 9.32 -0.34 4.68
C ILE A 140 9.80 0.29 6.00
N HIS A 141 9.63 -0.40 7.11
CA HIS A 141 10.08 0.07 8.42
C HIS A 141 11.58 0.38 8.42
N ALA A 142 12.41 -0.53 7.95
CA ALA A 142 13.86 -0.30 7.85
C ALA A 142 14.23 0.90 6.96
N CYS A 143 13.41 1.21 5.95
CA CYS A 143 13.67 2.33 5.03
C CYS A 143 13.17 3.67 5.56
N PHE A 144 12.04 3.70 6.27
CA PHE A 144 11.28 4.90 6.60
C PHE A 144 11.17 5.21 8.09
N ALA A 145 11.74 4.39 9.01
CA ALA A 145 11.60 4.59 10.47
C ALA A 145 12.09 5.96 10.98
N ALA A 146 13.06 6.56 10.30
CA ALA A 146 13.58 7.89 10.63
C ALA A 146 12.91 9.03 9.83
N SER A 147 11.86 8.72 9.04
CA SER A 147 11.15 9.72 8.22
C SER A 147 9.97 10.29 8.99
N ALA A 148 9.55 11.51 8.63
CA ALA A 148 8.37 12.16 9.18
C ALA A 148 7.73 13.07 8.13
N ASN A 149 6.41 13.29 8.25
CA ASN A 149 5.63 14.19 7.38
C ASN A 149 5.63 13.76 5.90
N LEU A 150 5.74 12.46 5.61
CA LEU A 150 5.73 11.93 4.25
C LEU A 150 4.35 11.46 3.79
N PHE A 151 3.41 11.21 4.71
CA PHE A 151 2.06 10.76 4.34
C PHE A 151 1.35 11.81 3.48
N ASP A 152 1.36 13.08 3.88
CA ASP A 152 0.76 14.17 3.11
C ASP A 152 1.40 14.33 1.72
N ARG A 153 2.70 14.10 1.63
CA ARG A 153 3.42 14.11 0.36
C ARG A 153 3.01 12.94 -0.55
N LEU A 154 2.78 11.77 0.04
CA LEU A 154 2.40 10.57 -0.70
C LEU A 154 0.98 10.66 -1.27
N VAL A 155 0.04 11.29 -0.53
CA VAL A 155 -1.38 11.41 -0.92
C VAL A 155 -1.73 12.74 -1.60
N SER A 156 -0.75 13.57 -1.94
CA SER A 156 -0.98 14.86 -2.57
C SER A 156 -1.43 14.72 -4.01
N ASP A 157 -2.63 15.21 -4.34
CA ASP A 157 -3.16 15.23 -5.71
C ASP A 157 -2.63 16.45 -6.51
N SER A 158 -2.35 17.56 -5.83
CA SER A 158 -1.94 18.80 -6.49
C SER A 158 -0.45 18.81 -6.87
N GLN A 159 0.38 18.14 -6.08
CA GLN A 159 1.83 18.05 -6.28
C GLN A 159 2.30 16.62 -5.97
N PRO A 160 1.95 15.64 -6.79
CA PRO A 160 2.28 14.25 -6.52
C PRO A 160 3.80 14.04 -6.55
N ALA A 161 4.33 13.37 -5.52
CA ALA A 161 5.74 12.99 -5.51
C ALA A 161 6.03 11.77 -6.36
N ILE A 162 5.03 10.89 -6.50
CA ILE A 162 5.09 9.69 -7.34
C ILE A 162 3.83 9.57 -8.19
N THR A 163 3.97 8.99 -9.37
CA THR A 163 2.85 8.67 -10.27
C THR A 163 3.06 7.32 -10.92
N PHE A 164 1.99 6.74 -11.42
CA PHE A 164 2.02 5.62 -12.35
C PHE A 164 0.93 5.81 -13.40
N GLN A 165 1.09 5.16 -14.55
CA GLN A 165 0.11 5.21 -15.61
C GLN A 165 -0.75 3.96 -15.55
N LEU A 166 -2.07 4.18 -15.50
CA LEU A 166 -3.06 3.12 -15.55
C LEU A 166 -3.44 2.87 -17.01
N LEU A 167 -3.25 1.64 -17.49
CA LEU A 167 -3.71 1.19 -18.78
C LEU A 167 -4.91 0.26 -18.60
N ASP A 168 -6.07 0.72 -19.07
CA ASP A 168 -7.28 -0.08 -19.09
C ASP A 168 -7.32 -0.89 -20.38
N LEU A 169 -7.17 -2.20 -20.26
CA LEU A 169 -7.09 -3.12 -21.39
C LEU A 169 -8.40 -3.25 -22.16
N GLU A 170 -9.54 -3.01 -21.54
CA GLU A 170 -10.84 -3.05 -22.25
C GLU A 170 -10.91 -1.99 -23.34
N ASN A 171 -10.33 -0.81 -23.10
CA ASN A 171 -10.28 0.26 -24.09
C ASN A 171 -9.38 -0.05 -25.30
N PHE A 172 -8.53 -1.07 -25.22
CA PHE A 172 -7.67 -1.50 -26.35
C PHE A 172 -8.23 -2.72 -27.10
N GLY A 173 -9.44 -3.20 -26.77
CA GLY A 173 -10.06 -4.37 -27.40
C GLY A 173 -9.29 -5.68 -27.15
N LEU A 174 -8.45 -5.70 -26.13
CA LEU A 174 -7.75 -6.88 -25.66
C LEU A 174 -8.66 -7.56 -24.64
N SER A 175 -9.47 -8.53 -25.12
CA SER A 175 -10.26 -9.36 -24.23
C SER A 175 -9.40 -10.43 -23.55
N ASP A 176 -9.96 -11.06 -22.50
CA ASP A 176 -9.32 -12.11 -21.69
C ASP A 176 -8.80 -13.32 -22.52
N ASP A 177 -9.04 -13.37 -23.82
CA ASP A 177 -8.62 -14.43 -24.74
C ASP A 177 -7.12 -14.37 -25.14
N LEU A 178 -6.35 -13.42 -24.64
CA LEU A 178 -4.90 -13.34 -24.82
C LEU A 178 -4.14 -14.07 -23.72
#